data_4cec53114b3c135978751cbab7444abd
#
_entry.id   4cec53114b3c135978751cbab7444abd
#
_cell.length_a   1.000
_cell.length_b   1.000
_cell.length_c   1.000
_cell.angle_alpha   90.00
_cell.angle_beta   90.00
_cell.angle_gamma   90.00
#
_symmetry.space_group_name_H-M   'P 1'
#
loop_
_entity.id
_entity.type
_entity.pdbx_description
1 polymer ?
#
loop_
_entity_poly.entity_id
_entity_poly.type
_entity_poly.pdbx_seq_one_letter_code
_entity_poly.pdbx_strand_id
1 'polypeptide(L)'
;TVYKNNSLKKLTSLKQQLIEEFKNPKHEFELVSSFNMLYQEIEQRSKNKTLDLIVMGTNGAAGGEELLFGTHTVHAIKSAKCPLLAIPCHYQYQKPEHLLFATKYEINFSEYQLDLIKELADKAQAKIHVMHANFGNRLNENQLQSKKELDRFLGETPHDFNTVYEDSVAEAVEEYVERAVENADV
;
A
#
# COMPACT_ATOMS: atom_id res chain seq x y z
N THR A 1 16.19 -11.60 -28.22
CA THR A 1 16.95 -10.56 -28.76
C THR A 1 17.67 -9.88 -27.65
N VAL A 2 18.65 -9.03 -27.90
CA VAL A 2 19.63 -8.51 -26.92
C VAL A 2 18.98 -7.93 -25.66
N TYR A 3 17.93 -7.10 -25.77
CA TYR A 3 17.26 -6.48 -24.65
C TYR A 3 16.59 -7.51 -23.73
N LYS A 4 15.90 -8.50 -24.28
CA LYS A 4 15.26 -9.56 -23.49
C LYS A 4 16.29 -10.38 -22.71
N ASN A 5 17.41 -10.73 -23.36
CA ASN A 5 18.48 -11.48 -22.71
C ASN A 5 19.14 -10.69 -21.58
N ASN A 6 19.36 -9.39 -21.77
CA ASN A 6 19.89 -8.52 -20.71
C ASN A 6 18.94 -8.36 -19.54
N SER A 7 17.63 -8.20 -19.80
CA SER A 7 16.60 -8.17 -18.77
C SER A 7 16.57 -9.47 -17.98
N LEU A 8 16.53 -10.63 -18.66
CA LEU A 8 16.52 -11.93 -17.99
C LEU A 8 17.79 -12.17 -17.16
N LYS A 9 18.98 -11.77 -17.65
CA LYS A 9 20.22 -11.88 -16.87
C LYS A 9 20.12 -11.10 -15.56
N LYS A 10 19.63 -9.85 -15.58
CA LYS A 10 19.45 -9.03 -14.39
C LYS A 10 18.44 -9.66 -13.41
N LEU A 11 17.31 -10.15 -13.93
CA LEU A 11 16.31 -10.83 -13.13
C LEU A 11 16.85 -12.13 -12.51
N THR A 12 17.64 -12.90 -13.24
CA THR A 12 18.27 -14.11 -12.72
C THR A 12 19.27 -13.80 -11.61
N SER A 13 20.08 -12.75 -11.77
CA SER A 13 21.01 -12.30 -10.72
C SER A 13 20.26 -11.86 -9.46
N LEU A 14 19.19 -11.08 -9.62
CA LEU A 14 18.35 -10.65 -8.49
C LEU A 14 17.70 -11.85 -7.79
N LYS A 15 17.14 -12.79 -8.54
CA LYS A 15 16.57 -14.03 -7.99
C LYS A 15 17.61 -14.77 -7.13
N GLN A 16 18.83 -14.91 -7.62
CA GLN A 16 19.90 -15.59 -6.90
C GLN A 16 20.24 -14.88 -5.59
N GLN A 17 20.37 -13.55 -5.64
CA GLN A 17 20.60 -12.74 -4.44
C GLN A 17 19.49 -12.93 -3.39
N LEU A 18 18.21 -12.89 -3.80
CA LEU A 18 17.08 -13.08 -2.90
C LEU A 18 17.06 -14.48 -2.27
N ILE A 19 17.37 -15.52 -3.05
CA ILE A 19 17.47 -16.90 -2.52
C ILE A 19 18.58 -17.02 -1.48
N GLU A 20 19.72 -16.41 -1.73
CA GLU A 20 20.87 -16.44 -0.82
C GLU A 20 20.64 -15.65 0.46
N GLU A 21 19.99 -14.48 0.34
CA GLU A 21 19.70 -13.59 1.45
C GLU A 21 18.62 -14.15 2.38
N PHE A 22 17.49 -14.55 1.83
CA PHE A 22 16.32 -14.94 2.65
C PHE A 22 16.27 -16.42 2.99
N LYS A 23 16.93 -17.30 2.25
CA LYS A 23 17.05 -18.77 2.49
C LYS A 23 15.73 -19.44 2.91
N ASN A 24 14.60 -18.97 2.36
CA ASN A 24 13.30 -19.53 2.67
C ASN A 24 12.87 -20.56 1.61
N PRO A 25 12.75 -21.86 1.95
CA PRO A 25 12.40 -22.90 0.98
C PRO A 25 10.98 -22.79 0.43
N LYS A 26 10.13 -21.95 1.02
CA LYS A 26 8.77 -21.70 0.53
C LYS A 26 8.70 -20.60 -0.54
N HIS A 27 9.81 -19.88 -0.77
CA HIS A 27 9.84 -18.84 -1.79
C HIS A 27 10.02 -19.47 -3.18
N GLU A 28 9.05 -19.22 -4.04
CA GLU A 28 9.11 -19.53 -5.46
C GLU A 28 9.22 -18.25 -6.28
N PHE A 29 10.13 -18.23 -7.26
CA PHE A 29 10.38 -17.04 -8.08
C PHE A 29 10.12 -17.33 -9.54
N GLU A 30 9.15 -16.66 -10.14
CA GLU A 30 8.94 -16.58 -11.58
C GLU A 30 9.59 -15.31 -12.15
N LEU A 31 10.33 -15.43 -13.23
CA LEU A 31 10.98 -14.30 -13.90
C LEU A 31 10.19 -13.91 -15.15
N VAL A 32 9.70 -12.68 -15.16
CA VAL A 32 8.92 -12.15 -16.28
C VAL A 32 9.65 -11.00 -16.95
N SER A 33 9.99 -11.17 -18.22
CA SER A 33 10.55 -10.10 -19.06
C SER A 33 9.58 -9.83 -20.22
N SER A 34 8.92 -8.69 -20.18
CA SER A 34 7.92 -8.25 -21.14
C SER A 34 8.37 -6.99 -21.87
N PHE A 35 7.88 -6.79 -23.10
CA PHE A 35 8.01 -5.54 -23.85
C PHE A 35 6.84 -4.58 -23.64
N ASN A 36 5.83 -5.00 -22.89
CA ASN A 36 4.68 -4.15 -22.56
C ASN A 36 5.09 -3.01 -21.62
N MET A 37 4.30 -1.95 -21.62
CA MET A 37 4.40 -0.95 -20.57
C MET A 37 4.05 -1.59 -19.23
N LEU A 38 4.76 -1.21 -18.16
CA LEU A 38 4.60 -1.81 -16.84
C LEU A 38 3.13 -1.82 -16.37
N TYR A 39 2.40 -0.71 -16.55
CA TYR A 39 1.00 -0.62 -16.13
C TYR A 39 0.07 -1.57 -16.91
N GLN A 40 0.37 -1.86 -18.19
CA GLN A 40 -0.38 -2.83 -19.00
C GLN A 40 -0.16 -4.26 -18.50
N GLU A 41 1.07 -4.60 -18.16
CA GLU A 41 1.40 -5.90 -17.59
C GLU A 41 0.73 -6.08 -16.20
N ILE A 42 0.75 -5.05 -15.37
CA ILE A 42 0.06 -5.02 -14.07
C ILE A 42 -1.45 -5.21 -14.26
N GLU A 43 -2.07 -4.43 -15.15
CA GLU A 43 -3.50 -4.53 -15.43
C GLU A 43 -3.90 -5.93 -15.90
N GLN A 44 -3.14 -6.50 -16.83
CA GLN A 44 -3.41 -7.83 -17.38
C GLN A 44 -3.31 -8.92 -16.32
N ARG A 45 -2.28 -8.88 -15.46
CA ARG A 45 -2.05 -9.90 -14.42
C ARG A 45 -3.02 -9.75 -13.26
N SER A 46 -3.32 -8.53 -12.85
CA SER A 46 -4.25 -8.29 -11.74
C SER A 46 -5.72 -8.59 -12.10
N LYS A 47 -6.12 -8.44 -13.36
CA LYS A 47 -7.47 -8.81 -13.84
C LYS A 47 -7.80 -10.28 -13.63
N ASN A 48 -6.84 -11.14 -13.78
CA ASN A 48 -7.03 -12.60 -13.68
C ASN A 48 -7.05 -13.10 -12.23
N LYS A 49 -7.02 -12.21 -11.24
CA LYS A 49 -6.96 -12.52 -9.80
C LYS A 49 -5.82 -13.50 -9.44
N THR A 50 -4.72 -13.43 -10.17
CA THR A 50 -3.52 -14.25 -9.94
C THR A 50 -2.50 -13.56 -9.04
N LEU A 51 -2.79 -12.32 -8.62
CA LEU A 51 -1.95 -11.50 -7.77
C LEU A 51 -2.72 -11.13 -6.50
N ASP A 52 -2.14 -11.43 -5.36
CA ASP A 52 -2.65 -11.02 -4.05
C ASP A 52 -2.15 -9.64 -3.67
N LEU A 53 -0.93 -9.29 -4.08
CA LEU A 53 -0.27 -8.03 -3.78
C LEU A 53 0.73 -7.66 -4.88
N ILE A 54 0.77 -6.38 -5.25
CA ILE A 54 1.85 -5.79 -6.06
C ILE A 54 2.76 -5.01 -5.12
N VAL A 55 4.07 -5.25 -5.20
CA VAL A 55 5.07 -4.46 -4.46
C VAL A 55 5.97 -3.77 -5.48
N MET A 56 6.12 -2.44 -5.35
CA MET A 56 6.98 -1.67 -6.26
C MET A 56 7.60 -0.46 -5.57
N GLY A 57 8.77 -0.06 -6.04
CA GLY A 57 9.39 1.20 -5.62
C GLY A 57 8.69 2.42 -6.23
N THR A 58 8.70 3.55 -5.52
CA THR A 58 8.04 4.80 -5.97
C THR A 58 8.87 5.62 -6.94
N ASN A 59 10.18 5.41 -7.01
CA ASN A 59 11.05 6.20 -7.88
C ASN A 59 11.02 5.71 -9.31
N GLY A 60 10.59 6.59 -10.22
CA GLY A 60 10.94 6.52 -11.62
C GLY A 60 12.23 7.31 -11.89
N ALA A 61 12.79 7.18 -13.09
CA ALA A 61 14.07 7.75 -13.52
C ALA A 61 14.16 9.30 -13.52
N ALA A 62 13.15 10.02 -13.08
CA ALA A 62 13.11 11.47 -13.00
C ALA A 62 13.10 11.89 -11.53
N GLY A 63 14.27 11.79 -10.87
CA GLY A 63 14.46 12.18 -9.46
C GLY A 63 14.15 13.66 -9.19
N GLY A 64 12.88 13.99 -9.00
CA GLY A 64 12.43 15.25 -8.42
C GLY A 64 12.05 15.02 -6.97
N GLU A 65 12.58 15.81 -6.07
CA GLU A 65 12.34 15.73 -4.63
C GLU A 65 10.87 16.02 -4.24
N GLU A 66 10.05 16.53 -5.16
CA GLU A 66 8.68 17.00 -4.88
C GLU A 66 7.56 16.01 -5.24
N LEU A 67 7.85 14.89 -5.88
CA LEU A 67 6.83 13.90 -6.25
C LEU A 67 7.01 12.62 -5.41
N LEU A 68 6.17 12.44 -4.41
CA LEU A 68 6.08 11.21 -3.59
C LEU A 68 5.97 9.94 -4.44
N PHE A 69 5.39 10.03 -5.64
CA PHE A 69 5.19 8.90 -6.54
C PHE A 69 5.59 9.25 -7.98
N GLY A 70 6.49 8.47 -8.56
CA GLY A 70 6.81 8.55 -9.99
C GLY A 70 5.61 8.20 -10.88
N THR A 71 5.61 8.69 -12.11
CA THR A 71 4.51 8.49 -13.08
C THR A 71 4.11 7.01 -13.24
N HIS A 72 5.07 6.09 -13.22
CA HIS A 72 4.80 4.65 -13.32
C HIS A 72 4.03 4.11 -12.12
N THR A 73 4.35 4.59 -10.91
CA THR A 73 3.65 4.20 -9.68
C THR A 73 2.20 4.70 -9.69
N VAL A 74 1.98 5.94 -10.09
CA VAL A 74 0.62 6.52 -10.22
C VAL A 74 -0.20 5.72 -11.24
N HIS A 75 0.37 5.37 -12.39
CA HIS A 75 -0.33 4.54 -13.38
C HIS A 75 -0.60 3.14 -12.85
N ALA A 76 0.35 2.53 -12.13
CA ALA A 76 0.17 1.22 -11.52
C ALA A 76 -0.97 1.22 -10.49
N ILE A 77 -1.02 2.23 -9.60
CA ILE A 77 -2.10 2.39 -8.60
C ILE A 77 -3.47 2.47 -9.29
N LYS A 78 -3.58 3.25 -10.38
CA LYS A 78 -4.84 3.41 -11.12
C LYS A 78 -5.26 2.17 -11.91
N SER A 79 -4.32 1.32 -12.29
CA SER A 79 -4.56 0.16 -13.19
C SER A 79 -4.68 -1.16 -12.43
N ALA A 80 -4.10 -1.26 -11.25
CA ALA A 80 -4.12 -2.47 -10.44
C ALA A 80 -5.55 -2.85 -10.02
N LYS A 81 -5.83 -4.15 -10.02
CA LYS A 81 -7.09 -4.76 -9.54
C LYS A 81 -6.89 -5.58 -8.26
N CYS A 82 -5.73 -5.44 -7.65
CA CYS A 82 -5.37 -5.98 -6.35
C CYS A 82 -4.61 -4.91 -5.56
N PRO A 83 -4.41 -5.08 -4.25
CA PRO A 83 -3.64 -4.16 -3.43
C PRO A 83 -2.24 -3.90 -3.99
N LEU A 84 -1.76 -2.66 -3.83
CA LEU A 84 -0.43 -2.26 -4.25
C LEU A 84 0.30 -1.60 -3.09
N LEU A 85 1.48 -2.11 -2.76
CA LEU A 85 2.40 -1.56 -1.77
C LEU A 85 3.49 -0.76 -2.50
N ALA A 86 3.47 0.55 -2.33
CA ALA A 86 4.45 1.47 -2.88
C ALA A 86 5.53 1.75 -1.83
N ILE A 87 6.77 1.40 -2.12
CA ILE A 87 7.90 1.55 -1.19
C ILE A 87 8.71 2.79 -1.60
N PRO A 88 8.87 3.80 -0.71
CA PRO A 88 9.70 4.96 -0.96
C PRO A 88 11.16 4.60 -1.23
N CYS A 89 11.85 5.46 -2.00
CA CYS A 89 13.29 5.33 -2.18
C CYS A 89 13.99 5.52 -0.84
N HIS A 90 15.07 4.78 -0.64
CA HIS A 90 15.84 4.81 0.61
C HIS A 90 15.11 4.33 1.87
N TYR A 91 13.88 3.80 1.74
CA TYR A 91 13.19 3.20 2.87
C TYR A 91 13.98 2.00 3.39
N GLN A 92 14.26 2.01 4.68
CA GLN A 92 14.81 0.85 5.38
C GLN A 92 13.68 0.19 6.16
N TYR A 93 13.51 -1.11 5.98
CA TYR A 93 12.44 -1.84 6.63
C TYR A 93 12.54 -1.72 8.15
N GLN A 94 11.45 -1.27 8.73
CA GLN A 94 11.19 -1.34 10.16
C GLN A 94 9.84 -2.04 10.34
N LYS A 95 9.73 -2.84 11.40
CA LYS A 95 8.46 -3.47 11.73
C LYS A 95 7.44 -2.36 12.03
N PRO A 96 6.33 -2.27 11.31
CA PRO A 96 5.35 -1.22 11.56
C PRO A 96 4.70 -1.42 12.93
N GLU A 97 4.63 -0.38 13.73
CA GLU A 97 3.90 -0.32 15.00
C GLU A 97 2.54 0.36 14.83
N HIS A 98 2.42 1.20 13.80
CA HIS A 98 1.24 1.97 13.47
C HIS A 98 0.92 1.88 11.98
N LEU A 99 -0.35 1.69 11.64
CA LEU A 99 -0.88 1.75 10.28
C LEU A 99 -1.95 2.82 10.19
N LEU A 100 -1.78 3.80 9.30
CA LEU A 100 -2.80 4.81 9.04
C LEU A 100 -3.71 4.36 7.89
N PHE A 101 -5.01 4.24 8.16
CA PHE A 101 -6.03 3.93 7.17
C PHE A 101 -6.94 5.14 6.93
N ALA A 102 -6.65 5.89 5.88
CA ALA A 102 -7.46 7.04 5.47
C ALA A 102 -8.72 6.58 4.71
N THR A 103 -9.90 7.03 5.15
CA THR A 103 -11.19 6.59 4.56
C THR A 103 -12.24 7.70 4.58
N LYS A 104 -13.12 7.68 3.57
CA LYS A 104 -14.37 8.46 3.55
C LYS A 104 -15.56 7.70 4.12
N TYR A 105 -15.36 6.50 4.64
CA TYR A 105 -16.41 5.55 5.01
C TYR A 105 -17.34 5.16 3.87
N GLU A 106 -16.90 5.30 2.62
CA GLU A 106 -17.56 4.78 1.42
C GLU A 106 -16.90 3.45 1.04
N ILE A 107 -16.96 2.48 1.96
CA ILE A 107 -16.22 1.21 1.88
C ILE A 107 -17.15 0.12 1.39
N ASN A 108 -16.71 -0.64 0.40
CA ASN A 108 -17.35 -1.89 0.02
C ASN A 108 -16.63 -3.06 0.72
N PHE A 109 -17.21 -3.58 1.79
CA PHE A 109 -16.64 -4.67 2.58
C PHE A 109 -16.56 -6.01 1.83
N SER A 110 -17.13 -6.13 0.64
CA SER A 110 -16.98 -7.33 -0.21
C SER A 110 -15.62 -7.40 -0.94
N GLU A 111 -14.80 -6.34 -0.84
CA GLU A 111 -13.50 -6.27 -1.49
C GLU A 111 -12.41 -6.69 -0.51
N TYR A 112 -11.60 -7.68 -0.90
CA TYR A 112 -10.50 -8.27 -0.08
C TYR A 112 -9.42 -7.28 0.41
N GLN A 113 -9.48 -6.02 0.01
CA GLN A 113 -8.45 -5.03 0.30
C GLN A 113 -8.30 -4.76 1.79
N LEU A 114 -9.39 -4.85 2.53
CA LEU A 114 -9.39 -4.66 3.98
C LEU A 114 -8.75 -5.84 4.74
N ASP A 115 -8.91 -7.06 4.21
CA ASP A 115 -8.30 -8.25 4.81
C ASP A 115 -6.77 -8.10 4.87
N LEU A 116 -6.14 -7.56 3.83
CA LEU A 116 -4.70 -7.36 3.80
C LEU A 116 -4.24 -6.37 4.89
N ILE A 117 -4.96 -5.25 5.09
CA ILE A 117 -4.59 -4.26 6.12
C ILE A 117 -4.66 -4.90 7.51
N LYS A 118 -5.74 -5.64 7.78
CA LYS A 118 -5.93 -6.36 9.03
C LYS A 118 -4.84 -7.42 9.23
N GLU A 119 -4.56 -8.22 8.21
CA GLU A 119 -3.52 -9.25 8.25
C GLU A 119 -2.12 -8.66 8.50
N LEU A 120 -1.79 -7.53 7.88
CA LEU A 120 -0.54 -6.83 8.11
C LEU A 120 -0.45 -6.29 9.55
N ALA A 121 -1.53 -5.71 10.07
CA ALA A 121 -1.60 -5.22 11.44
C ALA A 121 -1.43 -6.39 12.44
N ASP A 122 -2.16 -7.47 12.27
CA ASP A 122 -2.11 -8.64 13.17
C ASP A 122 -0.71 -9.28 13.17
N LYS A 123 -0.10 -9.46 11.98
CA LYS A 123 1.27 -10.00 11.86
C LYS A 123 2.33 -9.10 12.46
N ALA A 124 2.18 -7.80 12.28
CA ALA A 124 3.09 -6.81 12.85
C ALA A 124 2.80 -6.49 14.31
N GLN A 125 1.64 -6.88 14.85
CA GLN A 125 1.11 -6.43 16.13
C GLN A 125 0.99 -4.89 16.16
N ALA A 126 0.63 -4.30 15.03
CA ALA A 126 0.50 -2.87 14.83
C ALA A 126 -0.93 -2.40 15.17
N LYS A 127 -1.04 -1.15 15.59
CA LYS A 127 -2.33 -0.49 15.78
C LYS A 127 -2.78 0.17 14.48
N ILE A 128 -4.06 0.00 14.13
CA ILE A 128 -4.66 0.67 12.97
C ILE A 128 -5.30 1.98 13.42
N HIS A 129 -4.87 3.10 12.86
CA HIS A 129 -5.47 4.41 13.03
C HIS A 129 -6.39 4.69 11.84
N VAL A 130 -7.69 4.55 12.03
CA VAL A 130 -8.67 4.89 11.00
C VAL A 130 -8.87 6.39 11.01
N MET A 131 -8.49 7.06 9.94
CA MET A 131 -8.58 8.50 9.80
C MET A 131 -9.65 8.89 8.77
N HIS A 132 -10.54 9.79 9.15
CA HIS A 132 -11.49 10.44 8.25
C HIS A 132 -11.13 11.92 8.08
N ALA A 133 -10.75 12.32 6.88
CA ALA A 133 -10.61 13.74 6.53
C ALA A 133 -12.01 14.35 6.36
N ASN A 134 -12.34 15.35 7.18
CA ASN A 134 -13.65 15.99 7.22
C ASN A 134 -13.56 17.42 6.67
N PHE A 135 -14.32 17.69 5.63
CA PHE A 135 -14.40 18.99 4.96
C PHE A 135 -15.62 19.81 5.44
N GLY A 136 -15.94 19.74 6.74
CA GLY A 136 -17.02 20.52 7.35
C GLY A 136 -18.40 19.87 7.31
N ASN A 137 -18.54 18.66 6.78
CA ASN A 137 -19.79 17.93 6.71
C ASN A 137 -19.92 16.86 7.80
N ARG A 138 -21.12 16.67 8.33
CA ARG A 138 -21.40 15.52 9.20
C ARG A 138 -21.47 14.24 8.37
N LEU A 139 -21.04 13.12 8.96
CA LEU A 139 -21.22 11.81 8.34
C LEU A 139 -22.72 11.54 8.12
N ASN A 140 -23.06 11.09 6.90
CA ASN A 140 -24.42 10.63 6.61
C ASN A 140 -24.66 9.23 7.20
N GLU A 141 -25.91 8.76 7.13
CA GLU A 141 -26.32 7.48 7.70
C GLU A 141 -25.53 6.30 7.13
N ASN A 142 -25.25 6.28 5.82
CA ASN A 142 -24.48 5.23 5.18
C ASN A 142 -23.03 5.22 5.67
N GLN A 143 -22.40 6.38 5.81
CA GLN A 143 -21.05 6.51 6.34
C GLN A 143 -20.96 6.08 7.81
N LEU A 144 -21.98 6.43 8.63
CA LEU A 144 -22.07 5.97 10.00
C LEU A 144 -22.24 4.45 10.10
N GLN A 145 -23.02 3.86 9.19
CA GLN A 145 -23.17 2.41 9.10
C GLN A 145 -21.85 1.74 8.69
N SER A 146 -21.19 2.24 7.65
CA SER A 146 -19.87 1.74 7.19
C SER A 146 -18.81 1.83 8.29
N LYS A 147 -18.80 2.92 9.08
CA LYS A 147 -17.90 3.05 10.24
C LYS A 147 -18.13 1.93 11.25
N LYS A 148 -19.38 1.62 11.59
CA LYS A 148 -19.72 0.53 12.52
C LYS A 148 -19.36 -0.84 11.98
N GLU A 149 -19.50 -1.04 10.67
CA GLU A 149 -19.13 -2.29 10.02
C GLU A 149 -17.61 -2.47 9.99
N LEU A 150 -16.87 -1.38 9.75
CA LEU A 150 -15.40 -1.39 9.82
C LEU A 150 -14.91 -1.71 11.24
N ASP A 151 -15.48 -1.09 12.26
CA ASP A 151 -15.18 -1.39 13.66
C ASP A 151 -15.40 -2.87 13.98
N ARG A 152 -16.54 -3.42 13.55
CA ARG A 152 -16.85 -4.85 13.72
C ARG A 152 -15.90 -5.75 12.94
N PHE A 153 -15.48 -5.34 11.72
CA PHE A 153 -14.55 -6.07 10.89
C PHE A 153 -13.15 -6.12 11.52
N LEU A 154 -12.66 -5.00 12.03
CA LEU A 154 -11.36 -4.92 12.71
C LEU A 154 -11.36 -5.75 14.01
N GLY A 155 -12.47 -5.76 14.75
CA GLY A 155 -12.69 -6.61 15.91
C GLY A 155 -11.62 -6.45 16.98
N GLU A 156 -10.89 -7.51 17.30
CA GLU A 156 -9.83 -7.54 18.33
C GLU A 156 -8.50 -6.90 17.89
N THR A 157 -8.32 -6.63 16.60
CA THR A 157 -7.13 -5.93 16.10
C THR A 157 -7.09 -4.52 16.71
N PRO A 158 -6.01 -4.09 17.39
CA PRO A 158 -5.95 -2.77 18.01
C PRO A 158 -6.21 -1.66 16.98
N HIS A 159 -7.21 -0.83 17.23
CA HIS A 159 -7.55 0.28 16.35
C HIS A 159 -8.21 1.43 17.06
N ASP A 160 -8.23 2.59 16.42
CA ASP A 160 -9.00 3.78 16.83
C ASP A 160 -9.56 4.53 15.62
N PHE A 161 -10.48 5.46 15.87
CA PHE A 161 -11.14 6.27 14.85
C PHE A 161 -10.88 7.74 15.10
N ASN A 162 -10.25 8.40 14.15
CA ASN A 162 -9.87 9.81 14.22
C ASN A 162 -10.58 10.60 13.12
N THR A 163 -10.90 11.85 13.40
CA THR A 163 -11.41 12.81 12.41
C THR A 163 -10.49 14.01 12.40
N VAL A 164 -9.98 14.35 11.23
CA VAL A 164 -9.12 15.50 11.00
C VAL A 164 -9.86 16.48 10.10
N TYR A 165 -9.80 17.77 10.42
CA TYR A 165 -10.50 18.84 9.72
C TYR A 165 -9.48 19.66 8.94
N GLU A 166 -9.34 19.34 7.65
CA GLU A 166 -8.42 20.00 6.72
C GLU A 166 -9.07 20.21 5.35
N ASP A 167 -8.48 21.07 4.54
CA ASP A 167 -8.99 21.41 3.21
C ASP A 167 -8.72 20.30 2.17
N SER A 168 -7.75 19.43 2.42
CA SER A 168 -7.45 18.28 1.56
C SER A 168 -7.12 17.01 2.35
N VAL A 169 -7.24 15.85 1.69
CA VAL A 169 -6.84 14.56 2.29
C VAL A 169 -5.33 14.52 2.54
N ALA A 170 -4.53 15.15 1.67
CA ALA A 170 -3.08 15.18 1.82
C ALA A 170 -2.68 15.92 3.10
N GLU A 171 -3.20 17.14 3.30
CA GLU A 171 -2.97 17.93 4.52
C GLU A 171 -3.45 17.20 5.77
N ALA A 172 -4.61 16.55 5.72
CA ALA A 172 -5.10 15.75 6.85
C ALA A 172 -4.18 14.58 7.20
N VAL A 173 -3.57 13.93 6.21
CA VAL A 173 -2.59 12.85 6.43
C VAL A 173 -1.30 13.41 7.03
N GLU A 174 -0.78 14.50 6.48
CA GLU A 174 0.43 15.15 6.98
C GLU A 174 0.27 15.60 8.43
N GLU A 175 -0.80 16.35 8.74
CA GLU A 175 -1.10 16.79 10.12
C GLU A 175 -1.21 15.60 11.08
N TYR A 176 -1.89 14.53 10.66
CA TYR A 176 -2.05 13.36 11.53
C TYR A 176 -0.71 12.68 11.82
N VAL A 177 0.15 12.54 10.80
CA VAL A 177 1.47 11.92 10.94
C VAL A 177 2.38 12.76 11.81
N GLU A 178 2.41 14.08 11.62
CA GLU A 178 3.21 15.00 12.45
C GLU A 178 2.83 14.90 13.92
N ARG A 179 1.53 14.96 14.24
CA ARG A 179 1.03 14.79 15.61
C ARG A 179 1.37 13.43 16.22
N ALA A 180 1.34 12.36 15.40
CA ALA A 180 1.67 11.02 15.87
C ALA A 180 3.16 10.88 16.21
N VAL A 181 4.04 11.51 15.42
CA VAL A 181 5.49 11.55 15.68
C VAL A 181 5.79 12.35 16.93
N GLU A 182 5.22 13.56 17.08
CA GLU A 182 5.42 14.41 18.26
C GLU A 182 5.00 13.73 19.57
N ASN A 183 3.93 12.91 19.53
CA ASN A 183 3.45 12.17 20.71
C ASN A 183 4.23 10.88 20.98
N ALA A 184 5.05 10.40 20.05
CA ALA A 184 5.88 9.21 20.22
C ALA A 184 7.23 9.52 20.89
N ASP A 185 7.65 10.79 20.88
CA ASP A 185 8.93 11.25 21.45
C ASP A 185 8.79 11.70 22.95
N VAL A 186 7.64 11.47 23.59
CA VAL A 186 7.35 11.74 25.02
C VAL A 186 7.17 10.43 25.78
#